data_3e29f36c344ed3ddf808ec70f508b330
#
_entry.id   3e29f36c344ed3ddf808ec70f508b330
#
_cell.length_a   1.000
_cell.length_b   1.000
_cell.length_c   1.000
_cell.angle_alpha   90.00
_cell.angle_beta   90.00
_cell.angle_gamma   90.00
#
_symmetry.space_group_name_H-M   'P 1'
#
loop_
_entity.id
_entity.type
_entity.pdbx_description
1 polymer ?
#
loop_
_entity_poly.entity_id
_entity_poly.type
_entity_poly.pdbx_seq_one_letter_code
_entity_poly.pdbx_strand_id
1 'polypeptide(L)'
;NETFAASGEVLLFEGFLKVYLEGNDEDDEEQEGMLPAMKINEKLSNNYITATERYTRPAARYTEAALVKKLEELGIGRPSTYAPTISTIINRNYVEKGNLDGQERPYTQLSLKAGKVSKQMLKENTGSDKGKLVPTDIGTIVTDFLVKNFGNILDYNFTAKVEQDFDEIAEGNVNWEQMMQEFYDKFHPNVTEVEANAERESGERILGKDPKTGRQVSVRLAKFGPM
;
A
#
# COMPACT_ATOMS: atom_id res chain seq x y z
N ASN A 1 22.59 -5.61 31.55
CA ASN A 1 21.31 -5.05 32.00
C ASN A 1 20.50 -4.79 30.75
N GLU A 2 19.36 -5.45 30.64
CA GLU A 2 18.42 -5.25 29.52
C GLU A 2 17.31 -4.33 30.00
N THR A 3 16.82 -3.45 29.11
CA THR A 3 15.73 -2.52 29.38
C THR A 3 14.50 -3.02 28.66
N PHE A 4 13.41 -3.14 29.39
CA PHE A 4 12.08 -3.39 28.82
C PHE A 4 11.33 -2.07 28.76
N ALA A 5 10.66 -1.82 27.64
CA ALA A 5 9.77 -0.68 27.45
C ALA A 5 8.33 -1.19 27.30
N ALA A 6 7.39 -0.49 27.88
CA ALA A 6 5.99 -0.70 27.66
C ALA A 6 5.34 0.67 27.37
N SER A 7 4.53 0.75 26.33
CA SER A 7 3.69 1.89 26.02
C SER A 7 2.23 1.46 26.12
N GLY A 8 1.38 2.38 26.49
CA GLY A 8 -0.04 2.13 26.58
C GLY A 8 -0.78 3.32 27.14
N GLU A 9 -2.09 3.32 27.05
CA GLU A 9 -2.95 4.37 27.54
C GLU A 9 -3.50 4.05 28.92
N VAL A 10 -3.67 5.08 29.75
CA VAL A 10 -4.39 4.99 31.02
C VAL A 10 -5.69 5.76 30.87
N LEU A 11 -6.82 5.06 30.88
CA LEU A 11 -8.13 5.69 30.81
C LEU A 11 -8.43 6.38 32.14
N LEU A 12 -8.38 7.71 32.15
CA LEU A 12 -8.72 8.52 33.33
C LEU A 12 -10.22 8.78 33.45
N PHE A 13 -10.91 8.86 32.33
CA PHE A 13 -12.37 9.12 32.28
C PHE A 13 -12.94 8.55 30.97
N GLU A 14 -13.95 7.71 31.09
CA GLU A 14 -14.52 7.00 29.93
C GLU A 14 -15.21 7.94 28.92
N GLY A 15 -15.83 9.04 29.39
CA GLY A 15 -16.44 10.02 28.51
C GLY A 15 -17.37 9.42 27.45
N PHE A 16 -17.18 9.86 26.20
CA PHE A 16 -17.90 9.32 25.03
C PHE A 16 -17.44 7.92 24.62
N LEU A 17 -16.24 7.49 25.01
CA LEU A 17 -15.73 6.13 24.75
C LEU A 17 -16.61 5.05 25.37
N LYS A 18 -17.43 5.38 26.36
CA LYS A 18 -18.41 4.47 26.94
C LYS A 18 -19.47 3.99 25.91
N VAL A 19 -19.71 4.80 24.88
CA VAL A 19 -20.71 4.54 23.83
C VAL A 19 -20.06 4.28 22.47
N TYR A 20 -18.85 4.79 22.25
CA TYR A 20 -18.18 4.81 20.95
C TYR A 20 -16.79 4.18 21.08
N LEU A 21 -16.67 2.93 20.69
CA LEU A 21 -15.37 2.28 20.46
C LEU A 21 -15.08 2.35 18.97
N GLU A 22 -14.19 3.23 18.58
CA GLU A 22 -13.69 3.31 17.21
C GLU A 22 -12.77 2.10 16.96
N GLY A 23 -13.20 1.20 16.08
CA GLY A 23 -12.35 0.10 15.64
C GLY A 23 -11.29 0.63 14.69
N ASN A 24 -10.03 0.35 14.93
CA ASN A 24 -8.97 0.57 13.96
C ASN A 24 -9.12 -0.45 12.83
N ASP A 25 -9.40 0.03 11.61
CA ASP A 25 -9.48 -0.79 10.39
C ASP A 25 -8.10 -1.25 9.88
N GLU A 26 -7.02 -0.82 10.51
CA GLU A 26 -5.67 -1.27 10.20
C GLU A 26 -5.35 -2.50 11.06
N ASP A 27 -4.90 -3.57 10.39
CA ASP A 27 -4.39 -4.80 11.01
C ASP A 27 -3.11 -4.58 11.86
N ASP A 28 -3.00 -3.45 12.55
CA ASP A 28 -1.95 -3.23 13.53
C ASP A 28 -2.28 -4.02 14.79
N GLU A 29 -1.72 -5.23 14.85
CA GLU A 29 -1.82 -6.18 15.96
C GLU A 29 -1.23 -5.69 17.28
N GLU A 30 -0.79 -4.46 17.38
CA GLU A 30 -0.44 -3.81 18.63
C GLU A 30 -1.62 -3.00 19.14
N GLN A 31 -2.63 -3.70 19.67
CA GLN A 31 -3.52 -3.06 20.63
C GLN A 31 -2.61 -2.52 21.74
N GLU A 32 -2.39 -1.23 21.77
CA GLU A 32 -1.83 -0.55 22.92
C GLU A 32 -2.73 -0.87 24.11
N GLY A 33 -2.34 -1.89 24.87
CA GLY A 33 -3.10 -2.32 26.03
C GLY A 33 -3.15 -1.23 27.08
N MET A 34 -4.26 -1.13 27.80
CA MET A 34 -4.33 -0.26 28.97
C MET A 34 -3.24 -0.68 29.98
N LEU A 35 -2.36 0.25 30.31
CA LEU A 35 -1.36 0.01 31.34
C LEU A 35 -1.97 0.20 32.74
N PRO A 36 -1.64 -0.67 33.70
CA PRO A 36 -2.03 -0.44 35.09
C PRO A 36 -1.31 0.78 35.65
N ALA A 37 -1.92 1.45 36.59
CA ALA A 37 -1.29 2.56 37.29
C ALA A 37 -0.03 2.08 38.02
N MET A 38 1.15 2.59 37.65
CA MET A 38 2.45 2.24 38.20
C MET A 38 3.13 3.46 38.84
N LYS A 39 3.98 3.21 39.82
CA LYS A 39 4.78 4.25 40.50
C LYS A 39 6.23 4.19 40.09
N ILE A 40 6.88 5.35 40.08
CA ILE A 40 8.33 5.43 39.80
C ILE A 40 9.07 4.61 40.84
N ASN A 41 10.02 3.77 40.41
CA ASN A 41 10.78 2.84 41.22
C ASN A 41 9.98 1.69 41.85
N GLU A 42 8.76 1.44 41.39
CA GLU A 42 8.01 0.25 41.80
C GLU A 42 8.72 -1.03 41.31
N LYS A 43 8.86 -2.01 42.16
CA LYS A 43 9.45 -3.31 41.82
C LYS A 43 8.34 -4.20 41.26
N LEU A 44 8.49 -4.59 39.98
CA LEU A 44 7.60 -5.50 39.34
C LEU A 44 8.05 -6.95 39.50
N SER A 45 7.10 -7.87 39.73
CA SER A 45 7.39 -9.30 39.76
C SER A 45 7.25 -9.86 38.34
N ASN A 46 8.20 -10.68 37.96
CA ASN A 46 8.23 -11.32 36.66
C ASN A 46 7.56 -12.69 36.75
N ASN A 47 6.44 -12.89 36.05
CA ASN A 47 5.77 -14.19 35.95
C ASN A 47 6.38 -15.05 34.84
N TYR A 48 6.66 -14.47 33.69
CA TYR A 48 7.33 -15.09 32.56
C TYR A 48 7.87 -14.03 31.60
N ILE A 49 8.87 -14.39 30.83
CA ILE A 49 9.39 -13.59 29.71
C ILE A 49 9.34 -14.44 28.46
N THR A 50 8.83 -13.90 27.36
CA THR A 50 8.87 -14.54 26.05
C THR A 50 9.77 -13.77 25.11
N ALA A 51 10.59 -14.47 24.33
CA ALA A 51 11.32 -13.95 23.20
C ALA A 51 10.78 -14.61 21.93
N THR A 52 10.14 -13.82 21.08
CA THR A 52 9.47 -14.31 19.87
C THR A 52 10.24 -13.84 18.65
N GLU A 53 10.64 -14.78 17.80
CA GLU A 53 11.21 -14.48 16.49
C GLU A 53 10.18 -13.74 15.64
N ARG A 54 10.58 -12.61 15.08
CA ARG A 54 9.74 -11.78 14.22
C ARG A 54 10.47 -11.43 12.93
N TYR A 55 9.71 -11.18 11.90
CA TYR A 55 10.22 -10.82 10.58
C TYR A 55 9.61 -9.48 10.16
N THR A 56 10.38 -8.69 9.45
CA THR A 56 9.86 -7.47 8.82
C THR A 56 8.77 -7.85 7.82
N ARG A 57 7.67 -7.09 7.82
CA ARG A 57 6.58 -7.26 6.88
C ARG A 57 6.65 -6.18 5.80
N PRO A 58 6.36 -6.48 4.53
CA PRO A 58 6.16 -5.45 3.53
C PRO A 58 4.91 -4.62 3.88
N ALA A 59 4.83 -3.41 3.33
CA ALA A 59 3.62 -2.61 3.45
C ALA A 59 2.40 -3.40 2.92
N ALA A 60 1.30 -3.35 3.66
CA ALA A 60 0.06 -4.00 3.25
C ALA A 60 -0.50 -3.35 1.97
N ARG A 61 -1.22 -4.14 1.15
CA ARG A 61 -1.98 -3.60 0.02
C ARG A 61 -3.14 -2.75 0.54
N TYR A 62 -3.55 -1.79 -0.25
CA TYR A 62 -4.63 -0.88 0.12
C TYR A 62 -6.01 -1.56 0.05
N THR A 63 -6.86 -1.25 1.03
CA THR A 63 -8.31 -1.29 0.85
C THR A 63 -8.75 -0.02 0.12
N GLU A 64 -10.01 0.07 -0.33
CA GLU A 64 -10.52 1.31 -0.92
C GLU A 64 -10.41 2.49 0.07
N ALA A 65 -10.77 2.28 1.33
CA ALA A 65 -10.68 3.30 2.38
C ALA A 65 -9.23 3.74 2.63
N ALA A 66 -8.29 2.79 2.75
CA ALA A 66 -6.87 3.10 2.92
C ALA A 66 -6.28 3.82 1.70
N LEU A 67 -6.76 3.50 0.48
CA LEU A 67 -6.34 4.21 -0.73
C LEU A 67 -6.87 5.66 -0.74
N VAL A 68 -8.13 5.89 -0.34
CA VAL A 68 -8.68 7.25 -0.21
C VAL A 68 -7.87 8.06 0.80
N LYS A 69 -7.61 7.52 1.98
CA LYS A 69 -6.75 8.16 3.00
C LYS A 69 -5.37 8.51 2.42
N LYS A 70 -4.77 7.60 1.66
CA LYS A 70 -3.46 7.84 1.05
C LYS A 70 -3.49 8.92 -0.03
N LEU A 71 -4.51 8.96 -0.86
CA LEU A 71 -4.71 10.03 -1.85
C LEU A 71 -4.88 11.39 -1.17
N GLU A 72 -5.66 11.45 -0.08
CA GLU A 72 -5.84 12.66 0.73
C GLU A 72 -4.52 13.13 1.36
N GLU A 73 -3.75 12.25 1.99
CA GLU A 73 -2.42 12.55 2.54
C GLU A 73 -1.45 13.11 1.51
N LEU A 74 -1.55 12.65 0.26
CA LEU A 74 -0.71 13.09 -0.85
C LEU A 74 -1.26 14.33 -1.57
N GLY A 75 -2.45 14.82 -1.21
CA GLY A 75 -3.11 15.94 -1.89
C GLY A 75 -3.59 15.60 -3.31
N ILE A 76 -3.77 14.30 -3.62
CA ILE A 76 -4.16 13.82 -4.95
C ILE A 76 -5.68 13.65 -5.00
N GLY A 77 -6.35 14.51 -5.77
CA GLY A 77 -7.81 14.51 -5.90
C GLY A 77 -8.52 15.28 -4.77
N ARG A 78 -9.83 15.15 -4.76
CA ARG A 78 -10.74 15.79 -3.80
C ARG A 78 -11.83 14.79 -3.37
N PRO A 79 -12.58 15.05 -2.30
CA PRO A 79 -13.65 14.14 -1.85
C PRO A 79 -14.61 13.71 -2.95
N SER A 80 -14.91 14.60 -3.90
CA SER A 80 -15.79 14.30 -5.05
C SER A 80 -15.17 13.38 -6.10
N THR A 81 -13.83 13.22 -6.14
CA THR A 81 -13.13 12.46 -7.18
C THR A 81 -12.57 11.12 -6.69
N TYR A 82 -12.42 10.89 -5.39
CA TYR A 82 -11.81 9.66 -4.88
C TYR A 82 -12.59 8.41 -5.30
N ALA A 83 -13.88 8.34 -4.98
CA ALA A 83 -14.69 7.17 -5.30
C ALA A 83 -14.85 6.94 -6.82
N PRO A 84 -15.11 7.97 -7.66
CA PRO A 84 -15.13 7.82 -9.12
C PRO A 84 -13.80 7.30 -9.68
N THR A 85 -12.66 7.77 -9.18
CA THR A 85 -11.33 7.33 -9.62
C THR A 85 -11.12 5.85 -9.30
N ILE A 86 -11.40 5.43 -8.07
CA ILE A 86 -11.27 4.02 -7.66
C ILE A 86 -12.20 3.13 -8.50
N SER A 87 -13.45 3.54 -8.68
CA SER A 87 -14.39 2.81 -9.53
C SER A 87 -13.89 2.70 -10.98
N THR A 88 -13.26 3.75 -11.50
CA THR A 88 -12.73 3.75 -12.86
C THR A 88 -11.59 2.77 -13.04
N ILE A 89 -10.62 2.71 -12.14
CA ILE A 89 -9.50 1.77 -12.25
C ILE A 89 -9.95 0.31 -12.09
N ILE A 90 -10.98 0.06 -11.27
CA ILE A 90 -11.59 -1.27 -11.14
C ILE A 90 -12.36 -1.64 -12.42
N ASN A 91 -13.22 -0.74 -12.93
CA ASN A 91 -14.02 -0.97 -14.14
C ASN A 91 -13.16 -1.17 -15.39
N ARG A 92 -12.00 -0.53 -15.45
CA ARG A 92 -11.01 -0.72 -16.53
C ARG A 92 -10.15 -1.98 -16.31
N ASN A 93 -10.41 -2.72 -15.26
CA ASN A 93 -9.66 -3.92 -14.89
C ASN A 93 -8.15 -3.66 -14.72
N TYR A 94 -7.78 -2.47 -14.24
CA TYR A 94 -6.38 -2.18 -13.86
C TYR A 94 -6.08 -2.70 -12.46
N VAL A 95 -7.10 -2.75 -11.62
CA VAL A 95 -7.05 -3.24 -10.25
C VAL A 95 -8.30 -4.10 -10.00
N GLU A 96 -8.15 -5.14 -9.21
CA GLU A 96 -9.26 -5.98 -8.75
C GLU A 96 -9.24 -6.13 -7.23
N LYS A 97 -10.39 -6.47 -6.64
CA LYS A 97 -10.44 -6.88 -5.23
C LYS A 97 -10.00 -8.33 -5.12
N GLY A 98 -8.81 -8.53 -4.55
CA GLY A 98 -8.21 -9.84 -4.37
C GLY A 98 -8.28 -10.34 -2.94
N ASN A 99 -8.28 -11.67 -2.80
CA ASN A 99 -7.99 -12.35 -1.56
C ASN A 99 -6.74 -13.21 -1.79
N LEU A 100 -5.70 -12.97 -1.01
CA LEU A 100 -4.51 -13.80 -1.02
C LEU A 100 -4.54 -14.70 0.20
N ASP A 101 -4.47 -16.01 -0.05
CA ASP A 101 -4.31 -17.00 1.01
C ASP A 101 -2.86 -16.97 1.46
N GLY A 102 -2.53 -16.47 2.59
CA GLY A 102 -1.14 -16.40 3.06
C GLY A 102 -0.43 -17.76 3.04
N GLN A 103 0.82 -17.76 3.40
CA GLN A 103 1.64 -18.96 3.54
C GLN A 103 2.01 -19.18 5.00
N GLU A 104 1.93 -20.43 5.46
CA GLU A 104 2.41 -20.79 6.79
C GLU A 104 3.93 -20.61 6.86
N ARG A 105 4.38 -19.86 7.86
CA ARG A 105 5.79 -19.70 8.18
C ARG A 105 6.05 -20.12 9.62
N PRO A 106 7.01 -21.02 9.87
CA PRO A 106 7.40 -21.36 11.22
C PRO A 106 8.23 -20.20 11.85
N TYR A 107 8.06 -20.00 13.14
CA TYR A 107 8.88 -19.09 13.94
C TYR A 107 9.18 -19.70 15.31
N THR A 108 10.28 -19.25 15.90
CA THR A 108 10.72 -19.73 17.21
C THR A 108 10.19 -18.82 18.31
N GLN A 109 9.70 -19.40 19.38
CA GLN A 109 9.41 -18.71 20.63
C GLN A 109 10.16 -19.35 21.78
N LEU A 110 10.89 -18.54 22.52
CA LEU A 110 11.52 -18.92 23.78
C LEU A 110 10.70 -18.38 24.94
N SER A 111 10.45 -19.18 25.95
CA SER A 111 9.73 -18.76 27.16
C SER A 111 10.56 -19.11 28.40
N LEU A 112 10.84 -18.10 29.21
CA LEU A 112 11.42 -18.24 30.53
C LEU A 112 10.32 -18.20 31.58
N LYS A 113 10.15 -19.30 32.33
CA LYS A 113 9.18 -19.41 33.43
C LYS A 113 9.80 -20.14 34.56
N ALA A 114 9.71 -19.60 35.77
CA ALA A 114 10.29 -20.20 37.01
C ALA A 114 11.77 -20.61 36.83
N GLY A 115 12.59 -19.79 36.18
CA GLY A 115 14.01 -20.04 35.94
C GLY A 115 14.34 -21.09 34.86
N LYS A 116 13.33 -21.64 34.17
CA LYS A 116 13.52 -22.62 33.09
C LYS A 116 13.18 -21.99 31.74
N VAL A 117 14.06 -22.20 30.76
CA VAL A 117 13.84 -21.79 29.39
C VAL A 117 13.24 -22.98 28.61
N SER A 118 12.14 -22.73 27.93
CA SER A 118 11.55 -23.65 26.96
C SER A 118 11.55 -23.04 25.56
N LYS A 119 11.73 -23.87 24.53
CA LYS A 119 11.69 -23.48 23.13
C LYS A 119 10.50 -24.14 22.46
N GLN A 120 9.73 -23.38 21.71
CA GLN A 120 8.61 -23.88 20.91
C GLN A 120 8.76 -23.40 19.46
N MET A 121 8.36 -24.22 18.51
CA MET A 121 8.19 -23.85 17.11
C MET A 121 6.70 -23.63 16.90
N LEU A 122 6.33 -22.40 16.59
CA LEU A 122 4.97 -21.98 16.28
C LEU A 122 4.86 -21.67 14.80
N LYS A 123 3.66 -21.50 14.29
CA LYS A 123 3.40 -21.16 12.90
C LYS A 123 2.55 -19.89 12.85
N GLU A 124 2.84 -19.02 11.92
CA GLU A 124 2.02 -17.87 11.59
C GLU A 124 1.62 -17.92 10.11
N ASN A 125 0.47 -17.34 9.77
CA ASN A 125 0.09 -17.14 8.39
C ASN A 125 0.62 -15.77 7.95
N THR A 126 1.46 -15.73 6.92
CA THR A 126 2.07 -14.51 6.40
C THR A 126 1.65 -14.24 4.97
N GLY A 127 1.46 -12.96 4.63
CA GLY A 127 1.08 -12.54 3.28
C GLY A 127 -0.38 -12.82 2.91
N SER A 128 -1.25 -13.12 3.89
CA SER A 128 -2.69 -13.15 3.63
C SER A 128 -3.23 -11.73 3.54
N ASP A 129 -3.99 -11.46 2.49
CA ASP A 129 -4.72 -10.21 2.27
C ASP A 129 -6.17 -10.53 1.93
N LYS A 130 -7.12 -9.87 2.56
CA LYS A 130 -8.55 -10.03 2.27
C LYS A 130 -9.15 -8.70 1.85
N GLY A 131 -9.87 -8.69 0.71
CA GLY A 131 -10.56 -7.50 0.22
C GLY A 131 -9.64 -6.33 -0.15
N LYS A 132 -8.38 -6.59 -0.42
CA LYS A 132 -7.39 -5.59 -0.81
C LYS A 132 -7.43 -5.35 -2.33
N LEU A 133 -7.00 -4.17 -2.74
CA LEU A 133 -6.83 -3.84 -4.15
C LEU A 133 -5.53 -4.45 -4.68
N VAL A 134 -5.66 -5.29 -5.69
CA VAL A 134 -4.53 -5.99 -6.32
C VAL A 134 -4.41 -5.53 -7.76
N PRO A 135 -3.22 -5.07 -8.22
CA PRO A 135 -3.02 -4.75 -9.63
C PRO A 135 -3.18 -6.02 -10.48
N THR A 136 -3.82 -5.85 -11.62
CA THR A 136 -3.91 -6.89 -12.66
C THR A 136 -2.68 -6.83 -13.57
N ASP A 137 -2.49 -7.86 -14.41
CA ASP A 137 -1.44 -7.84 -15.43
C ASP A 137 -1.61 -6.67 -16.41
N ILE A 138 -2.87 -6.38 -16.80
CA ILE A 138 -3.19 -5.22 -17.65
C ILE A 138 -2.83 -3.91 -16.93
N GLY A 139 -3.20 -3.79 -15.65
CA GLY A 139 -2.86 -2.61 -14.85
C GLY A 139 -1.36 -2.40 -14.75
N THR A 140 -0.59 -3.46 -14.59
CA THR A 140 0.87 -3.40 -14.55
C THR A 140 1.45 -2.93 -15.88
N ILE A 141 1.03 -3.53 -17.01
CA ILE A 141 1.50 -3.14 -18.35
C ILE A 141 1.18 -1.67 -18.65
N VAL A 142 -0.04 -1.22 -18.33
CA VAL A 142 -0.44 0.17 -18.53
C VAL A 142 0.40 1.11 -17.66
N THR A 143 0.64 0.74 -16.39
CA THR A 143 1.45 1.54 -15.48
C THR A 143 2.89 1.65 -15.97
N ASP A 144 3.50 0.54 -16.40
CA ASP A 144 4.87 0.52 -16.91
C ASP A 144 5.01 1.39 -18.18
N PHE A 145 4.04 1.30 -19.10
CA PHE A 145 3.97 2.16 -20.28
C PHE A 145 3.90 3.65 -19.92
N LEU A 146 3.02 3.99 -18.97
CA LEU A 146 2.81 5.37 -18.55
C LEU A 146 4.04 5.92 -17.82
N VAL A 147 4.65 5.14 -16.93
CA VAL A 147 5.88 5.54 -16.21
C VAL A 147 7.01 5.79 -17.19
N LYS A 148 7.17 4.93 -18.18
CA LYS A 148 8.22 5.06 -19.20
C LYS A 148 8.07 6.30 -20.08
N ASN A 149 6.84 6.62 -20.48
CA ASN A 149 6.58 7.65 -21.49
C ASN A 149 6.05 8.97 -20.90
N PHE A 150 5.42 8.94 -19.73
CA PHE A 150 4.72 10.07 -19.10
C PHE A 150 5.07 10.25 -17.61
N GLY A 151 6.30 9.89 -17.22
CA GLY A 151 6.72 9.89 -15.81
C GLY A 151 6.47 11.20 -15.07
N ASN A 152 6.60 12.34 -15.76
CA ASN A 152 6.35 13.67 -15.16
C ASN A 152 4.90 13.86 -14.70
N ILE A 153 3.91 13.23 -15.40
CA ILE A 153 2.50 13.35 -15.05
C ILE A 153 2.13 12.35 -13.96
N LEU A 154 2.85 11.24 -13.88
CA LEU A 154 2.66 10.22 -12.85
C LEU A 154 3.35 10.56 -11.52
N ASP A 155 4.11 11.65 -11.46
CA ASP A 155 4.64 12.15 -10.20
C ASP A 155 3.48 12.58 -9.30
N TYR A 156 3.46 12.09 -8.06
CA TYR A 156 2.43 12.44 -7.09
C TYR A 156 2.37 13.93 -6.83
N ASN A 157 3.52 14.62 -6.82
CA ASN A 157 3.60 16.06 -6.65
C ASN A 157 2.98 16.82 -7.82
N PHE A 158 3.02 16.27 -9.03
CA PHE A 158 2.40 16.90 -10.20
C PHE A 158 0.89 17.01 -9.99
N THR A 159 0.21 15.92 -9.65
CA THR A 159 -1.24 15.93 -9.43
C THR A 159 -1.61 16.83 -8.25
N ALA A 160 -0.87 16.75 -7.15
CA ALA A 160 -1.11 17.59 -5.98
C ALA A 160 -0.96 19.09 -6.33
N LYS A 161 0.03 19.45 -7.14
CA LYS A 161 0.22 20.82 -7.61
C LYS A 161 -0.90 21.31 -8.52
N VAL A 162 -1.34 20.49 -9.45
CA VAL A 162 -2.47 20.83 -10.34
C VAL A 162 -3.75 21.05 -9.55
N GLU A 163 -4.01 20.25 -8.53
CA GLU A 163 -5.16 20.45 -7.63
C GLU A 163 -5.05 21.77 -6.85
N GLN A 164 -3.84 22.13 -6.41
CA GLN A 164 -3.59 23.43 -5.78
C GLN A 164 -3.77 24.60 -6.77
N ASP A 165 -3.26 24.46 -8.00
CA ASP A 165 -3.42 25.48 -9.05
C ASP A 165 -4.92 25.69 -9.37
N PHE A 166 -5.76 24.65 -9.30
CA PHE A 166 -7.21 24.78 -9.44
C PHE A 166 -7.86 25.55 -8.28
N ASP A 167 -7.39 25.37 -7.05
CA ASP A 167 -7.86 26.15 -5.91
C ASP A 167 -7.49 27.64 -6.09
N GLU A 168 -6.26 27.96 -6.54
CA GLU A 168 -5.81 29.32 -6.84
C GLU A 168 -6.61 29.95 -8.01
N ILE A 169 -7.01 29.18 -9.01
CA ILE A 169 -7.89 29.63 -10.08
C ILE A 169 -9.28 29.95 -9.51
N ALA A 170 -9.82 29.11 -8.62
CA ALA A 170 -11.13 29.33 -8.01
C ALA A 170 -11.15 30.59 -7.12
N GLU A 171 -10.02 30.95 -6.52
CA GLU A 171 -9.84 32.18 -5.75
C GLU A 171 -9.56 33.41 -6.64
N GLY A 172 -9.33 33.23 -7.95
CA GLY A 172 -9.04 34.29 -8.89
C GLY A 172 -7.57 34.76 -8.91
N ASN A 173 -6.67 34.03 -8.25
CA ASN A 173 -5.25 34.37 -8.17
C ASN A 173 -4.46 33.93 -9.40
N VAL A 174 -4.93 32.94 -10.13
CA VAL A 174 -4.28 32.37 -11.32
C VAL A 174 -5.24 32.38 -12.51
N ASN A 175 -4.72 32.75 -13.70
CA ASN A 175 -5.49 32.70 -14.94
C ASN A 175 -5.51 31.26 -15.47
N TRP A 176 -6.69 30.69 -15.63
CA TRP A 176 -6.87 29.30 -16.07
C TRP A 176 -6.41 29.07 -17.53
N GLU A 177 -6.58 30.06 -18.43
CA GLU A 177 -6.17 29.93 -19.83
C GLU A 177 -4.64 29.84 -19.93
N GLN A 178 -3.93 30.69 -19.17
CA GLN A 178 -2.48 30.67 -19.12
C GLN A 178 -1.97 29.33 -18.55
N MET A 179 -2.52 28.87 -17.45
CA MET A 179 -2.17 27.58 -16.83
C MET A 179 -2.36 26.43 -17.79
N MET A 180 -3.50 26.39 -18.50
CA MET A 180 -3.80 25.35 -19.50
C MET A 180 -2.86 25.42 -20.70
N GLN A 181 -2.50 26.62 -21.16
CA GLN A 181 -1.56 26.79 -22.27
C GLN A 181 -0.17 26.28 -21.89
N GLU A 182 0.32 26.66 -20.71
CA GLU A 182 1.62 26.21 -20.20
C GLU A 182 1.70 24.69 -20.02
N PHE A 183 0.61 24.08 -19.58
CA PHE A 183 0.50 22.63 -19.50
C PHE A 183 0.51 21.98 -20.89
N TYR A 184 -0.32 22.48 -21.81
CA TYR A 184 -0.47 21.93 -23.15
C TYR A 184 0.85 22.01 -23.95
N ASP A 185 1.56 23.12 -23.86
CA ASP A 185 2.82 23.35 -24.58
C ASP A 185 3.93 22.35 -24.15
N LYS A 186 3.85 21.85 -22.91
CA LYS A 186 4.79 20.84 -22.41
C LYS A 186 4.32 19.41 -22.66
N PHE A 187 3.02 19.19 -22.57
CA PHE A 187 2.44 17.85 -22.61
C PHE A 187 2.19 17.35 -24.03
N HIS A 188 1.63 18.17 -24.89
CA HIS A 188 1.24 17.75 -26.25
C HIS A 188 2.43 17.29 -27.11
N PRO A 189 3.60 17.94 -27.12
CA PRO A 189 4.75 17.46 -27.86
C PRO A 189 5.15 16.03 -27.42
N ASN A 190 5.13 15.74 -26.13
CA ASN A 190 5.41 14.41 -25.62
C ASN A 190 4.37 13.38 -26.09
N VAL A 191 3.08 13.73 -26.11
CA VAL A 191 2.05 12.83 -26.65
C VAL A 191 2.31 12.51 -28.12
N THR A 192 2.62 13.52 -28.92
CA THR A 192 2.90 13.34 -30.34
C THR A 192 4.16 12.47 -30.58
N GLU A 193 5.19 12.67 -29.76
CA GLU A 193 6.42 11.86 -29.83
C GLU A 193 6.14 10.41 -29.47
N VAL A 194 5.40 10.17 -28.38
CA VAL A 194 5.05 8.84 -27.94
C VAL A 194 4.15 8.14 -28.96
N GLU A 195 3.18 8.85 -29.55
CA GLU A 195 2.30 8.30 -30.59
C GLU A 195 3.09 7.86 -31.84
N ALA A 196 4.11 8.63 -32.21
CA ALA A 196 4.92 8.34 -33.37
C ALA A 196 5.97 7.23 -33.14
N ASN A 197 6.55 7.14 -31.94
CA ASN A 197 7.76 6.37 -31.69
C ASN A 197 7.58 5.25 -30.66
N ALA A 198 6.49 5.22 -29.89
CA ALA A 198 6.35 4.21 -28.83
C ALA A 198 6.12 2.82 -29.42
N GLU A 199 6.92 1.88 -28.99
CA GLU A 199 6.69 0.48 -29.24
C GLU A 199 5.46 0.00 -28.46
N ARG A 200 4.71 -0.92 -29.07
CA ARG A 200 3.56 -1.53 -28.42
C ARG A 200 4.02 -2.37 -27.24
N GLU A 201 3.70 -1.95 -26.03
CA GLU A 201 3.94 -2.75 -24.84
C GLU A 201 3.03 -3.98 -24.86
N SER A 202 3.62 -5.16 -24.94
CA SER A 202 2.92 -6.44 -25.00
C SER A 202 2.94 -7.23 -23.69
N GLY A 203 3.67 -6.71 -22.67
CA GLY A 203 3.96 -7.46 -21.46
C GLY A 203 4.70 -8.77 -21.73
N GLU A 204 5.50 -8.81 -22.83
CA GLU A 204 6.23 -10.00 -23.19
C GLU A 204 7.38 -10.26 -22.23
N ARG A 205 7.41 -11.47 -21.69
CA ARG A 205 8.51 -11.94 -20.85
C ARG A 205 9.19 -13.14 -21.51
N ILE A 206 10.49 -13.00 -21.76
CA ILE A 206 11.31 -14.07 -22.29
C ILE A 206 11.58 -15.06 -21.14
N LEU A 207 11.18 -16.33 -21.33
CA LEU A 207 11.36 -17.41 -20.36
C LEU A 207 12.67 -18.17 -20.56
N GLY A 208 13.23 -18.15 -21.80
CA GLY A 208 14.45 -18.85 -22.17
C GLY A 208 14.38 -19.44 -23.55
N LYS A 209 15.14 -20.52 -23.77
CA LYS A 209 15.14 -21.28 -25.03
C LYS A 209 14.62 -22.68 -24.79
N ASP A 210 13.80 -23.18 -25.72
CA ASP A 210 13.35 -24.56 -25.73
C ASP A 210 14.58 -25.49 -25.90
N PRO A 211 14.81 -26.42 -24.98
CA PRO A 211 15.99 -27.29 -25.03
C PRO A 211 16.02 -28.25 -26.25
N LYS A 212 14.88 -28.51 -26.88
CA LYS A 212 14.77 -29.41 -28.03
C LYS A 212 14.96 -28.68 -29.37
N THR A 213 14.39 -27.49 -29.48
CA THR A 213 14.33 -26.76 -30.76
C THR A 213 15.30 -25.58 -30.82
N GLY A 214 15.83 -25.13 -29.66
CA GLY A 214 16.66 -23.95 -29.53
C GLY A 214 15.90 -22.62 -29.73
N ARG A 215 14.59 -22.66 -29.97
CA ARG A 215 13.78 -21.48 -30.19
C ARG A 215 13.53 -20.73 -28.87
N GLN A 216 13.43 -19.41 -28.95
CA GLN A 216 13.08 -18.57 -27.83
C GLN A 216 11.63 -18.85 -27.40
N VAL A 217 11.44 -19.02 -26.11
CA VAL A 217 10.13 -19.17 -25.47
C VAL A 217 9.85 -17.90 -24.71
N SER A 218 8.71 -17.28 -25.00
CA SER A 218 8.23 -16.09 -24.30
C SER A 218 6.76 -16.26 -23.91
N VAL A 219 6.34 -15.54 -22.90
CA VAL A 219 4.94 -15.40 -22.53
C VAL A 219 4.53 -13.95 -22.69
N ARG A 220 3.36 -13.72 -23.26
CA ARG A 220 2.76 -12.38 -23.40
C ARG A 220 1.29 -12.42 -23.06
N LEU A 221 0.75 -11.27 -22.66
CA LEU A 221 -0.69 -11.14 -22.42
C LEU A 221 -1.42 -11.03 -23.76
N ALA A 222 -2.41 -11.90 -23.96
CA ALA A 222 -3.28 -11.91 -25.13
C ALA A 222 -4.74 -11.68 -24.73
N LYS A 223 -5.64 -11.54 -25.73
CA LYS A 223 -7.08 -11.25 -25.51
C LYS A 223 -7.77 -12.21 -24.54
N PHE A 224 -7.32 -13.44 -24.44
CA PHE A 224 -7.94 -14.49 -23.63
C PHE A 224 -7.05 -14.98 -22.48
N GLY A 225 -6.04 -14.21 -22.10
CA GLY A 225 -5.10 -14.53 -21.04
C GLY A 225 -3.66 -14.69 -21.52
N PRO A 226 -2.76 -15.13 -20.65
CA PRO A 226 -1.36 -15.36 -21.00
C PRO A 226 -1.22 -16.42 -22.09
N MET A 227 -0.39 -16.15 -23.07
CA MET A 227 -0.11 -17.02 -24.20
C MET A 227 1.41 -17.16 -24.40
#